data_41c464509710a52007cddfea3ce22f08
#
_entry.id   41c464509710a52007cddfea3ce22f08
#
_cell.length_a   1.000
_cell.length_b   1.000
_cell.length_c   1.000
_cell.angle_alpha   90.00
_cell.angle_beta   90.00
_cell.angle_gamma   90.00
#
_symmetry.space_group_name_H-M   'P 1'
#
loop_
_entity.id
_entity.type
_entity.pdbx_description
1 polymer ?
#
loop_
_entity_poly.entity_id
_entity_poly.type
_entity_poly.pdbx_seq_one_letter_code
_entity_poly.pdbx_strand_id
1 'polypeptide(L)'
;TVAVMLPASGWLADKVGVRNIFFTAIVLFTLGSLFCALSATLNELLLARALQGVGGAMMVPVGRLTVMKIVPREQYMAAMTFVTLPGQVGPLLGPALGGLLVEYASWHWIFLINIPVGIIGAIATLMLMPNYTMQTRRFDLSGFLLLAVGMAVLTLALDGSKGTGLSPLAIAGLAAIGVVALVLYLLHARNNNRALFSLKLFRTRTFSLGLAGSFAGRIGSGMLPFMTPVFLQIGLGFSPFHAGLMMIPMV
;
A
#
# COMPACT_ATOMS: atom_id res chain seq x y z
N THR A 1 -1.71 -2.40 8.19
CA THR A 1 -0.60 -3.33 7.91
C THR A 1 0.33 -2.79 6.80
N VAL A 2 -0.21 -2.32 5.65
CA VAL A 2 0.60 -1.79 4.53
C VAL A 2 1.56 -0.70 4.98
N ALA A 3 1.07 0.32 5.70
CA ALA A 3 1.88 1.43 6.17
C ALA A 3 3.04 0.98 7.09
N VAL A 4 2.79 -0.03 7.93
CA VAL A 4 3.78 -0.60 8.85
C VAL A 4 4.91 -1.33 8.10
N MET A 5 4.57 -2.10 7.07
CA MET A 5 5.52 -2.95 6.34
C MET A 5 6.29 -2.22 5.25
N LEU A 6 5.76 -1.11 4.75
CA LEU A 6 6.34 -0.36 3.64
C LEU A 6 7.82 0.02 3.85
N PRO A 7 8.25 0.52 5.03
CA PRO A 7 9.65 0.89 5.26
C PRO A 7 10.66 -0.27 5.16
N ALA A 8 10.21 -1.49 5.45
CA ALA A 8 11.07 -2.68 5.38
C ALA A 8 11.23 -3.24 3.95
N SER A 9 10.31 -2.89 3.03
CA SER A 9 10.22 -3.50 1.70
C SER A 9 11.50 -3.32 0.87
N GLY A 10 12.10 -2.13 0.90
CA GLY A 10 13.33 -1.84 0.17
C GLY A 10 14.53 -2.65 0.68
N TRP A 11 14.73 -2.69 1.99
CA TRP A 11 15.81 -3.47 2.59
C TRP A 11 15.66 -4.98 2.33
N LEU A 12 14.43 -5.50 2.44
CA LEU A 12 14.14 -6.90 2.13
C LEU A 12 14.44 -7.22 0.66
N ALA A 13 14.02 -6.35 -0.26
CA ALA A 13 14.26 -6.52 -1.69
C ALA A 13 15.75 -6.51 -2.04
N ASP A 14 16.54 -5.67 -1.38
CA ASP A 14 17.98 -5.62 -1.58
C ASP A 14 18.69 -6.86 -1.02
N LYS A 15 18.25 -7.35 0.14
CA LYS A 15 18.88 -8.49 0.82
C LYS A 15 18.54 -9.84 0.19
N VAL A 16 17.25 -10.08 -0.08
CA VAL A 16 16.74 -11.39 -0.53
C VAL A 16 16.68 -11.46 -2.07
N GLY A 17 16.64 -10.29 -2.70
CA GLY A 17 16.50 -10.15 -4.14
C GLY A 17 15.07 -9.73 -4.54
N VAL A 18 15.02 -8.86 -5.52
CA VAL A 18 13.76 -8.24 -5.97
C VAL A 18 12.74 -9.28 -6.44
N ARG A 19 13.18 -10.31 -7.20
CA ARG A 19 12.30 -11.38 -7.68
C ARG A 19 11.71 -12.18 -6.53
N ASN A 20 12.55 -12.61 -5.59
CA ASN A 20 12.10 -13.48 -4.49
C ASN A 20 11.13 -12.74 -3.56
N ILE A 21 11.39 -11.47 -3.27
CA ILE A 21 10.49 -10.65 -2.46
C ILE A 21 9.19 -10.35 -3.21
N PHE A 22 9.24 -10.04 -4.50
CA PHE A 22 8.05 -9.79 -5.30
C PHE A 22 7.18 -11.04 -5.42
N PHE A 23 7.80 -12.21 -5.66
CA PHE A 23 7.11 -13.50 -5.65
C PHE A 23 6.45 -13.79 -4.30
N THR A 24 7.20 -13.64 -3.19
CA THR A 24 6.67 -13.84 -1.84
C THR A 24 5.52 -12.88 -1.55
N ALA A 25 5.63 -11.63 -1.98
CA ALA A 25 4.57 -10.64 -1.83
C ALA A 25 3.27 -11.04 -2.57
N ILE A 26 3.38 -11.53 -3.80
CA ILE A 26 2.23 -12.04 -4.57
C ILE A 26 1.62 -13.25 -3.87
N VAL A 27 2.43 -14.20 -3.41
CA VAL A 27 1.94 -15.40 -2.71
C VAL A 27 1.22 -15.02 -1.43
N LEU A 28 1.79 -14.16 -0.59
CA LEU A 28 1.16 -13.67 0.65
C LEU A 28 -0.14 -12.92 0.37
N PHE A 29 -0.16 -12.08 -0.65
CA PHE A 29 -1.36 -11.36 -1.05
C PHE A 29 -2.45 -12.31 -1.53
N THR A 30 -2.10 -13.29 -2.35
CA THR A 30 -3.03 -14.29 -2.90
C THR A 30 -3.58 -15.20 -1.81
N LEU A 31 -2.72 -15.69 -0.90
CA LEU A 31 -3.16 -16.47 0.27
C LEU A 31 -4.05 -15.63 1.20
N GLY A 32 -3.69 -14.37 1.45
CA GLY A 32 -4.52 -13.44 2.20
C GLY A 32 -5.88 -13.24 1.55
N SER A 33 -5.94 -13.11 0.23
CA SER A 33 -7.20 -13.04 -0.52
C SER A 33 -8.02 -14.33 -0.39
N LEU A 34 -7.41 -15.49 -0.47
CA LEU A 34 -8.09 -16.77 -0.26
C LEU A 34 -8.68 -16.86 1.16
N PHE A 35 -7.92 -16.52 2.17
CA PHE A 35 -8.42 -16.52 3.55
C PHE A 35 -9.52 -15.48 3.79
N CYS A 36 -9.44 -14.32 3.14
CA CYS A 36 -10.55 -13.36 3.15
C CYS A 36 -11.83 -13.96 2.56
N ALA A 37 -11.71 -14.66 1.43
CA ALA A 37 -12.84 -15.30 0.77
C ALA A 37 -13.44 -16.46 1.60
N LEU A 38 -12.65 -17.13 2.41
CA LEU A 38 -13.08 -18.24 3.27
C LEU A 38 -13.47 -17.80 4.69
N SER A 39 -13.31 -16.54 5.03
CA SER A 39 -13.62 -16.02 6.37
C SER A 39 -15.11 -16.07 6.66
N ALA A 40 -15.47 -16.64 7.81
CA ALA A 40 -16.83 -16.70 8.33
C ALA A 40 -17.08 -15.65 9.42
N THR A 41 -16.02 -15.15 10.05
CA THR A 41 -16.12 -14.20 11.15
C THR A 41 -15.32 -12.92 10.84
N LEU A 42 -15.68 -11.81 11.50
CA LEU A 42 -14.97 -10.54 11.36
C LEU A 42 -13.49 -10.66 11.77
N ASN A 43 -13.19 -11.41 12.81
CA ASN A 43 -11.82 -11.59 13.29
C ASN A 43 -10.97 -12.35 12.27
N GLU A 44 -11.50 -13.41 11.65
CA GLU A 44 -10.84 -14.13 10.57
C GLU A 44 -10.56 -13.20 9.37
N LEU A 45 -11.56 -12.41 8.98
CA LEU A 45 -11.41 -11.42 7.91
C LEU A 45 -10.32 -10.39 8.24
N LEU A 46 -10.27 -9.87 9.46
CA LEU A 46 -9.25 -8.91 9.89
C LEU A 46 -7.84 -9.50 9.81
N LEU A 47 -7.65 -10.74 10.28
CA LEU A 47 -6.36 -11.43 10.20
C LEU A 47 -5.95 -11.71 8.75
N ALA A 48 -6.88 -12.17 7.93
CA ALA A 48 -6.65 -12.41 6.51
C ALA A 48 -6.30 -11.11 5.76
N ARG A 49 -6.97 -10.00 6.07
CA ARG A 49 -6.67 -8.66 5.54
C ARG A 49 -5.31 -8.15 6.01
N ALA A 50 -4.89 -8.48 7.24
CA ALA A 50 -3.56 -8.16 7.73
C ALA A 50 -2.49 -8.91 6.91
N LEU A 51 -2.67 -10.19 6.66
CA LEU A 51 -1.77 -10.99 5.80
C LEU A 51 -1.72 -10.46 4.37
N GLN A 52 -2.88 -10.17 3.77
CA GLN A 52 -3.00 -9.55 2.45
C GLN A 52 -2.26 -8.21 2.39
N GLY A 53 -2.36 -7.39 3.45
CA GLY A 53 -1.67 -6.12 3.57
C GLY A 53 -0.15 -6.24 3.63
N VAL A 54 0.40 -7.30 4.23
CA VAL A 54 1.85 -7.56 4.21
C VAL A 54 2.34 -7.79 2.79
N GLY A 55 1.65 -8.63 2.01
CA GLY A 55 1.97 -8.84 0.60
C GLY A 55 1.83 -7.56 -0.22
N GLY A 56 0.69 -6.89 -0.12
CA GLY A 56 0.39 -5.66 -0.85
C GLY A 56 1.38 -4.51 -0.59
N ALA A 57 1.91 -4.41 0.64
CA ALA A 57 2.90 -3.41 1.00
C ALA A 57 4.20 -3.50 0.19
N MET A 58 4.57 -4.70 -0.24
CA MET A 58 5.83 -4.95 -0.93
C MET A 58 5.70 -4.93 -2.46
N MET A 59 4.51 -5.21 -3.01
CA MET A 59 4.34 -5.35 -4.46
C MET A 59 4.70 -4.09 -5.24
N VAL A 60 4.12 -2.94 -4.89
CA VAL A 60 4.33 -1.68 -5.64
C VAL A 60 5.75 -1.14 -5.50
N PRO A 61 6.33 -1.01 -4.29
CA PRO A 61 7.70 -0.47 -4.16
C PRO A 61 8.74 -1.40 -4.78
N VAL A 62 8.61 -2.72 -4.60
CA VAL A 62 9.56 -3.69 -5.17
C VAL A 62 9.45 -3.74 -6.70
N GLY A 63 8.23 -3.68 -7.25
CA GLY A 63 8.03 -3.59 -8.69
C GLY A 63 8.71 -2.36 -9.30
N ARG A 64 8.52 -1.17 -8.69
CA ARG A 64 9.19 0.06 -9.13
C ARG A 64 10.72 -0.01 -8.98
N LEU A 65 11.21 -0.57 -7.87
CA LEU A 65 12.64 -0.77 -7.65
C LEU A 65 13.24 -1.67 -8.73
N THR A 66 12.53 -2.72 -9.14
CA THR A 66 12.95 -3.61 -10.22
C THR A 66 13.12 -2.86 -11.54
N VAL A 67 12.13 -2.05 -11.92
CA VAL A 67 12.22 -1.22 -13.13
C VAL A 67 13.43 -0.30 -13.09
N MET A 68 13.69 0.34 -11.94
CA MET A 68 14.88 1.20 -11.75
C MET A 68 16.21 0.45 -11.92
N LYS A 69 16.25 -0.85 -11.59
CA LYS A 69 17.46 -1.67 -11.71
C LYS A 69 17.69 -2.24 -13.10
N ILE A 70 16.63 -2.40 -13.89
CA ILE A 70 16.69 -3.07 -15.20
C ILE A 70 16.81 -2.05 -16.34
N VAL A 71 16.13 -0.91 -16.22
CA VAL A 71 15.95 0.04 -17.32
C VAL A 71 17.01 1.14 -17.29
N PRO A 72 17.66 1.47 -18.44
CA PRO A 72 18.54 2.62 -18.56
C PRO A 72 17.84 3.93 -18.20
N ARG A 73 18.60 4.92 -17.71
CA ARG A 73 18.03 6.21 -17.25
C ARG A 73 17.22 6.93 -18.31
N GLU A 74 17.63 6.84 -19.57
CA GLU A 74 17.00 7.48 -20.72
C GLU A 74 15.59 6.94 -20.99
N GLN A 75 15.35 5.67 -20.65
CA GLN A 75 14.06 4.98 -20.84
C GLN A 75 13.22 4.91 -19.58
N TYR A 76 13.74 5.41 -18.46
CA TYR A 76 13.09 5.27 -17.15
C TYR A 76 11.66 5.84 -17.11
N MET A 77 11.45 7.03 -17.68
CA MET A 77 10.11 7.66 -17.69
C MET A 77 9.11 6.84 -18.50
N ALA A 78 9.51 6.35 -19.68
CA ALA A 78 8.65 5.51 -20.52
C ALA A 78 8.30 4.20 -19.82
N ALA A 79 9.28 3.54 -19.21
CA ALA A 79 9.08 2.30 -18.46
C ALA A 79 8.17 2.50 -17.23
N MET A 80 8.34 3.59 -16.48
CA MET A 80 7.49 3.92 -15.33
C MET A 80 6.06 4.23 -15.79
N THR A 81 5.86 4.93 -16.88
CA THR A 81 4.54 5.16 -17.45
C THR A 81 3.87 3.84 -17.82
N PHE A 82 4.59 2.94 -18.50
CA PHE A 82 4.08 1.64 -18.89
C PHE A 82 3.68 0.77 -17.68
N VAL A 83 4.42 0.81 -16.58
CA VAL A 83 4.10 0.09 -15.34
C VAL A 83 2.96 0.75 -14.57
N THR A 84 2.83 2.08 -14.64
CA THR A 84 1.83 2.82 -13.88
C THR A 84 0.45 2.76 -14.53
N LEU A 85 0.36 2.78 -15.86
CA LEU A 85 -0.91 2.74 -16.59
C LEU A 85 -1.80 1.55 -16.22
N PRO A 86 -1.31 0.27 -16.22
CA PRO A 86 -2.12 -0.86 -15.76
C PRO A 86 -2.55 -0.72 -14.29
N GLY A 87 -1.75 -0.05 -13.47
CA GLY A 87 -2.09 0.23 -12.08
C GLY A 87 -3.30 1.15 -11.91
N GLN A 88 -3.63 1.96 -12.90
CA GLN A 88 -4.83 2.80 -12.89
C GLN A 88 -6.10 2.06 -13.30
N VAL A 89 -5.98 0.93 -13.99
CA VAL A 89 -7.12 0.08 -14.38
C VAL A 89 -7.86 -0.45 -13.15
N GLY A 90 -7.13 -0.79 -12.09
CA GLY A 90 -7.71 -1.27 -10.83
C GLY A 90 -8.70 -0.27 -10.19
N PRO A 91 -8.27 0.95 -9.87
CA PRO A 91 -9.17 1.99 -9.36
C PRO A 91 -10.32 2.36 -10.31
N LEU A 92 -10.09 2.26 -11.63
CA LEU A 92 -11.10 2.54 -12.65
C LEU A 92 -12.20 1.48 -12.67
N LEU A 93 -11.83 0.21 -12.79
CA LEU A 93 -12.78 -0.90 -12.92
C LEU A 93 -13.23 -1.45 -11.56
N GLY A 94 -12.44 -1.23 -10.50
CA GLY A 94 -12.69 -1.78 -9.17
C GLY A 94 -14.09 -1.50 -8.63
N PRO A 95 -14.55 -0.24 -8.59
CA PRO A 95 -15.88 0.08 -8.10
C PRO A 95 -17.01 -0.56 -8.92
N ALA A 96 -16.88 -0.60 -10.25
CA ALA A 96 -17.87 -1.22 -11.13
C ALA A 96 -17.91 -2.74 -10.95
N LEU A 97 -16.75 -3.40 -10.99
CA LEU A 97 -16.62 -4.84 -10.77
C LEU A 97 -17.02 -5.23 -9.35
N GLY A 98 -16.59 -4.46 -8.36
CA GLY A 98 -16.96 -4.68 -6.97
C GLY A 98 -18.46 -4.55 -6.73
N GLY A 99 -19.10 -3.51 -7.29
CA GLY A 99 -20.52 -3.31 -7.25
C GLY A 99 -21.29 -4.46 -7.91
N LEU A 100 -20.87 -4.88 -9.10
CA LEU A 100 -21.45 -6.03 -9.80
C LEU A 100 -21.36 -7.32 -8.98
N LEU A 101 -20.20 -7.61 -8.41
CA LEU A 101 -19.98 -8.84 -7.63
C LEU A 101 -20.81 -8.84 -6.34
N VAL A 102 -20.98 -7.69 -5.69
CA VAL A 102 -21.81 -7.57 -4.48
C VAL A 102 -23.29 -7.69 -4.79
N GLU A 103 -23.74 -7.11 -5.91
CA GLU A 103 -25.16 -7.07 -6.29
C GLU A 103 -25.63 -8.43 -6.84
N TYR A 104 -24.83 -9.11 -7.67
CA TYR A 104 -25.24 -10.32 -8.40
C TYR A 104 -24.61 -11.62 -7.91
N ALA A 105 -23.62 -11.57 -7.02
CA ALA A 105 -22.99 -12.76 -6.47
C ALA A 105 -22.85 -12.67 -4.94
N SER A 106 -21.64 -12.51 -4.43
CA SER A 106 -21.39 -12.26 -3.01
C SER A 106 -20.10 -11.49 -2.84
N TRP A 107 -19.92 -10.82 -1.70
CA TRP A 107 -18.71 -10.07 -1.39
C TRP A 107 -17.43 -10.94 -1.37
N HIS A 108 -17.54 -12.25 -1.17
CA HIS A 108 -16.40 -13.18 -1.20
C HIS A 108 -15.71 -13.20 -2.57
N TRP A 109 -16.47 -12.99 -3.64
CA TRP A 109 -15.93 -12.98 -5.01
C TRP A 109 -14.95 -11.83 -5.26
N ILE A 110 -15.04 -10.73 -4.51
CA ILE A 110 -14.09 -9.63 -4.58
C ILE A 110 -12.67 -10.11 -4.26
N PHE A 111 -12.56 -11.09 -3.36
CA PHE A 111 -11.28 -11.69 -2.99
C PHE A 111 -10.88 -12.86 -3.90
N LEU A 112 -11.85 -13.68 -4.32
CA LEU A 112 -11.60 -14.83 -5.18
C LEU A 112 -11.03 -14.44 -6.55
N ILE A 113 -11.41 -13.29 -7.10
CA ILE A 113 -10.89 -12.79 -8.39
C ILE A 113 -9.37 -12.54 -8.35
N ASN A 114 -8.80 -12.30 -7.19
CA ASN A 114 -7.36 -12.07 -7.02
C ASN A 114 -6.55 -13.38 -7.14
N ILE A 115 -7.17 -14.54 -6.94
CA ILE A 115 -6.45 -15.83 -6.90
C ILE A 115 -5.90 -16.21 -8.27
N PRO A 116 -6.70 -16.27 -9.36
CA PRO A 116 -6.15 -16.57 -10.68
C PRO A 116 -5.11 -15.53 -11.13
N VAL A 117 -5.36 -14.26 -10.87
CA VAL A 117 -4.41 -13.18 -11.19
C VAL A 117 -3.11 -13.35 -10.41
N GLY A 118 -3.20 -13.69 -9.12
CA GLY A 118 -2.04 -13.95 -8.27
C GLY A 118 -1.23 -15.15 -8.72
N ILE A 119 -1.86 -16.25 -9.12
CA ILE A 119 -1.18 -17.44 -9.65
C ILE A 119 -0.43 -17.11 -10.94
N ILE A 120 -1.08 -16.45 -11.89
CA ILE A 120 -0.45 -16.01 -13.13
C ILE A 120 0.71 -15.07 -12.85
N GLY A 121 0.52 -14.09 -11.96
CA GLY A 121 1.55 -13.14 -11.56
C GLY A 121 2.75 -13.81 -10.87
N ALA A 122 2.51 -14.81 -10.02
CA ALA A 122 3.58 -15.57 -9.37
C ALA A 122 4.41 -16.36 -10.37
N ILE A 123 3.77 -17.07 -11.29
CA ILE A 123 4.43 -17.82 -12.37
C ILE A 123 5.24 -16.89 -13.27
N ALA A 124 4.62 -15.79 -13.73
CA ALA A 124 5.29 -14.80 -14.56
C ALA A 124 6.51 -14.19 -13.86
N THR A 125 6.41 -13.91 -12.56
CA THR A 125 7.51 -13.38 -11.77
C THR A 125 8.70 -14.34 -11.74
N LEU A 126 8.47 -15.63 -11.53
CA LEU A 126 9.54 -16.64 -11.52
C LEU A 126 10.18 -16.81 -12.88
N MET A 127 9.41 -16.74 -13.96
CA MET A 127 9.88 -16.97 -15.32
C MET A 127 10.57 -15.77 -15.95
N LEU A 128 10.07 -14.57 -15.70
CA LEU A 128 10.46 -13.36 -16.45
C LEU A 128 11.30 -12.38 -15.64
N MET A 129 11.18 -12.38 -14.32
CA MET A 129 11.81 -11.37 -13.49
C MET A 129 13.23 -11.78 -13.09
N PRO A 130 14.26 -10.99 -13.39
CA PRO A 130 15.62 -11.26 -12.94
C PRO A 130 15.73 -11.02 -11.43
N ASN A 131 16.60 -11.79 -10.76
CA ASN A 131 16.82 -11.62 -9.33
C ASN A 131 18.08 -10.80 -9.08
N TYR A 132 17.89 -9.56 -8.62
CA TYR A 132 18.98 -8.66 -8.23
C TYR A 132 19.06 -8.57 -6.71
N THR A 133 20.24 -8.80 -6.16
CA THR A 133 20.57 -8.59 -4.75
C THR A 133 21.61 -7.46 -4.64
N MET A 134 21.63 -6.77 -3.51
CA MET A 134 22.64 -5.78 -3.19
C MET A 134 23.25 -6.08 -1.83
N GLN A 135 24.48 -5.62 -1.60
CA GLN A 135 25.04 -5.67 -0.25
C GLN A 135 24.24 -4.74 0.66
N THR A 136 23.61 -5.33 1.67
CA THR A 136 22.78 -4.59 2.63
C THR A 136 23.53 -4.43 3.95
N ARG A 137 23.29 -3.30 4.60
CA ARG A 137 23.66 -3.09 6.00
C ARG A 137 22.76 -3.92 6.91
N ARG A 138 23.15 -4.09 8.18
CA ARG A 138 22.27 -4.72 9.17
C ARG A 138 20.96 -3.96 9.27
N PHE A 139 19.86 -4.69 9.41
CA PHE A 139 18.53 -4.11 9.54
C PHE A 139 18.42 -3.23 10.78
N ASP A 140 17.86 -2.05 10.61
CA ASP A 140 17.59 -1.12 11.72
C ASP A 140 16.22 -1.46 12.35
N LEU A 141 16.24 -2.46 13.23
CA LEU A 141 15.02 -2.91 13.90
C LEU A 141 14.40 -1.82 14.78
N SER A 142 15.21 -1.04 15.48
CA SER A 142 14.73 0.06 16.34
C SER A 142 14.07 1.16 15.52
N GLY A 143 14.70 1.59 14.42
CA GLY A 143 14.10 2.54 13.50
C GLY A 143 12.82 2.02 12.84
N PHE A 144 12.79 0.73 12.48
CA PHE A 144 11.59 0.10 11.94
C PHE A 144 10.44 0.09 12.95
N LEU A 145 10.68 -0.28 14.20
CA LEU A 145 9.66 -0.31 15.24
C LEU A 145 9.10 1.09 15.53
N LEU A 146 9.96 2.12 15.58
CA LEU A 146 9.52 3.50 15.77
C LEU A 146 8.62 3.97 14.63
N LEU A 147 9.00 3.69 13.37
CA LEU A 147 8.16 4.00 12.20
C LEU A 147 6.85 3.21 12.21
N ALA A 148 6.92 1.90 12.48
CA ALA A 148 5.76 1.02 12.50
C ALA A 148 4.73 1.48 13.53
N VAL A 149 5.17 1.74 14.77
CA VAL A 149 4.31 2.26 15.84
C VAL A 149 3.77 3.63 15.48
N GLY A 150 4.64 4.56 15.03
CA GLY A 150 4.24 5.89 14.65
C GLY A 150 3.15 5.90 13.56
N MET A 151 3.34 5.14 12.50
CA MET A 151 2.39 5.05 11.39
C MET A 151 1.10 4.32 11.78
N ALA A 152 1.18 3.21 12.52
CA ALA A 152 0.02 2.46 12.97
C ALA A 152 -0.86 3.29 13.91
N VAL A 153 -0.26 3.93 14.90
CA VAL A 153 -0.99 4.71 15.90
C VAL A 153 -1.57 5.99 15.31
N LEU A 154 -0.86 6.68 14.40
CA LEU A 154 -1.43 7.83 13.69
C LEU A 154 -2.60 7.43 12.79
N THR A 155 -2.50 6.31 12.09
CA THR A 155 -3.61 5.80 11.26
C THR A 155 -4.83 5.50 12.14
N LEU A 156 -4.64 4.85 13.29
CA LEU A 156 -5.72 4.59 14.24
C LEU A 156 -6.33 5.89 14.80
N ALA A 157 -5.52 6.91 15.09
CA ALA A 157 -6.01 8.20 15.55
C ALA A 157 -6.86 8.91 14.50
N LEU A 158 -6.45 8.86 13.23
CA LEU A 158 -7.20 9.45 12.12
C LEU A 158 -8.51 8.71 11.82
N ASP A 159 -8.50 7.38 11.87
CA ASP A 159 -9.70 6.57 11.70
C ASP A 159 -10.64 6.64 12.92
N GLY A 160 -10.08 6.73 14.12
CA GLY A 160 -10.82 6.77 15.38
C GLY A 160 -11.76 7.96 15.53
N SER A 161 -11.56 9.02 14.73
CA SER A 161 -12.47 10.17 14.70
C SER A 161 -13.84 9.87 14.08
N LYS A 162 -14.01 8.72 13.43
CA LYS A 162 -15.19 8.36 12.62
C LYS A 162 -16.08 7.26 13.21
N GLY A 163 -16.34 7.29 14.53
CA GLY A 163 -17.35 6.40 15.12
C GLY A 163 -16.83 5.12 15.75
N THR A 164 -15.53 5.02 16.05
CA THR A 164 -14.95 3.88 16.78
C THR A 164 -15.29 3.84 18.29
N GLY A 165 -16.08 4.78 18.79
CA GLY A 165 -16.41 4.88 20.19
C GLY A 165 -15.26 5.36 21.10
N LEU A 166 -14.12 5.74 20.52
CA LEU A 166 -13.00 6.29 21.27
C LEU A 166 -13.30 7.72 21.73
N SER A 167 -12.94 8.04 22.97
CA SER A 167 -13.07 9.41 23.47
C SER A 167 -12.12 10.36 22.71
N PRO A 168 -12.46 11.66 22.57
CA PRO A 168 -11.56 12.64 21.96
C PRO A 168 -10.19 12.70 22.63
N LEU A 169 -10.14 12.47 23.95
CA LEU A 169 -8.89 12.40 24.70
C LEU A 169 -8.03 11.19 24.31
N ALA A 170 -8.65 10.03 24.10
CA ALA A 170 -7.95 8.83 23.62
C ALA A 170 -7.37 9.06 22.21
N ILE A 171 -8.14 9.68 21.30
CA ILE A 171 -7.68 10.02 19.95
C ILE A 171 -6.50 10.98 20.00
N ALA A 172 -6.58 12.04 20.82
CA ALA A 172 -5.49 12.98 21.02
C ALA A 172 -4.23 12.30 21.62
N GLY A 173 -4.42 11.38 22.57
CA GLY A 173 -3.34 10.57 23.15
C GLY A 173 -2.66 9.68 22.12
N LEU A 174 -3.42 8.99 21.28
CA LEU A 174 -2.90 8.18 20.19
C LEU A 174 -2.13 9.04 19.18
N ALA A 175 -2.69 10.19 18.78
CA ALA A 175 -2.00 11.10 17.88
C ALA A 175 -0.68 11.59 18.47
N ALA A 176 -0.65 11.97 19.75
CA ALA A 176 0.56 12.40 20.45
C ALA A 176 1.62 11.27 20.48
N ILE A 177 1.24 10.03 20.82
CA ILE A 177 2.14 8.87 20.80
C ILE A 177 2.72 8.65 19.40
N GLY A 178 1.89 8.72 18.36
CA GLY A 178 2.31 8.55 16.99
C GLY A 178 3.32 9.62 16.55
N VAL A 179 3.05 10.89 16.88
CA VAL A 179 3.96 12.01 16.59
C VAL A 179 5.28 11.84 17.35
N VAL A 180 5.22 11.50 18.64
CA VAL A 180 6.43 11.27 19.45
C VAL A 180 7.28 10.12 18.85
N ALA A 181 6.66 9.02 18.45
CA ALA A 181 7.37 7.90 17.82
C ALA A 181 8.07 8.33 16.53
N LEU A 182 7.43 9.15 15.69
CA LEU A 182 8.04 9.68 14.47
C LEU A 182 9.18 10.67 14.78
N VAL A 183 9.02 11.52 15.77
CA VAL A 183 10.09 12.44 16.21
C VAL A 183 11.29 11.65 16.74
N LEU A 184 11.05 10.62 17.56
CA LEU A 184 12.10 9.72 18.04
C LEU A 184 12.81 9.01 16.89
N TYR A 185 12.06 8.59 15.85
CA TYR A 185 12.67 8.05 14.65
C TYR A 185 13.58 9.07 13.94
N LEU A 186 13.16 10.32 13.79
CA LEU A 186 13.98 11.36 13.17
C LEU A 186 15.27 11.61 13.97
N LEU A 187 15.18 11.64 15.29
CA LEU A 187 16.37 11.76 16.15
C LEU A 187 17.30 10.54 16.04
N HIS A 188 16.72 9.34 16.02
CA HIS A 188 17.46 8.08 15.83
C HIS A 188 18.15 8.05 14.46
N ALA A 189 17.46 8.43 13.40
CA ALA A 189 17.96 8.41 12.03
C ALA A 189 19.03 9.49 11.76
N ARG A 190 19.06 10.56 12.52
CA ARG A 190 20.00 11.68 12.33
C ARG A 190 21.46 11.22 12.43
N ASN A 191 21.77 10.33 13.37
CA ASN A 191 23.11 9.86 13.66
C ASN A 191 23.33 8.38 13.30
N ASN A 192 22.32 7.71 12.75
CA ASN A 192 22.39 6.29 12.44
C ASN A 192 22.60 6.06 10.94
N ASN A 193 23.78 5.57 10.58
CA ASN A 193 24.09 5.20 9.19
C ASN A 193 23.31 3.98 8.67
N ARG A 194 22.57 3.28 9.54
CA ARG A 194 21.73 2.11 9.21
C ARG A 194 20.25 2.48 9.08
N ALA A 195 19.90 3.76 9.31
CA ALA A 195 18.51 4.20 9.25
C ALA A 195 17.85 3.78 7.92
N LEU A 196 16.61 3.31 8.01
CA LEU A 196 15.81 2.88 6.85
C LEU A 196 15.65 3.99 5.82
N PHE A 197 15.48 5.23 6.31
CA PHE A 197 15.45 6.43 5.47
C PHE A 197 16.60 7.36 5.85
N SER A 198 17.46 7.66 4.89
CA SER A 198 18.54 8.61 5.10
C SER A 198 17.98 10.04 5.10
N LEU A 199 18.11 10.74 6.24
CA LEU A 199 17.71 12.15 6.34
C LEU A 199 18.53 13.08 5.45
N LYS A 200 19.70 12.63 4.97
CA LYS A 200 20.54 13.39 4.03
C LYS A 200 19.82 13.65 2.69
N LEU A 201 18.86 12.79 2.30
CA LEU A 201 18.07 12.98 1.09
C LEU A 201 17.23 14.27 1.13
N PHE A 202 16.73 14.65 2.31
CA PHE A 202 15.94 15.88 2.48
C PHE A 202 16.76 17.17 2.30
N ARG A 203 18.08 17.08 2.32
CA ARG A 203 18.95 18.24 2.00
C ARG A 203 18.98 18.55 0.50
N THR A 204 18.59 17.59 -0.33
CA THR A 204 18.48 17.79 -1.79
C THR A 204 17.15 18.46 -2.10
N ARG A 205 17.22 19.70 -2.59
CA ARG A 205 16.04 20.56 -2.84
C ARG A 205 15.02 19.90 -3.77
N THR A 206 15.48 19.27 -4.85
CA THR A 206 14.62 18.56 -5.81
C THR A 206 13.88 17.39 -5.17
N PHE A 207 14.52 16.64 -4.28
CA PHE A 207 13.89 15.55 -3.53
C PHE A 207 12.80 16.07 -2.59
N SER A 208 13.11 17.09 -1.79
CA SER A 208 12.16 17.66 -0.81
C SER A 208 10.95 18.29 -1.48
N LEU A 209 11.15 19.04 -2.57
CA LEU A 209 10.06 19.64 -3.34
C LEU A 209 9.22 18.58 -4.04
N GLY A 210 9.84 17.56 -4.64
CA GLY A 210 9.15 16.44 -5.27
C GLY A 210 8.30 15.65 -4.27
N LEU A 211 8.84 15.42 -3.07
CA LEU A 211 8.12 14.72 -2.00
C LEU A 211 6.93 15.55 -1.49
N ALA A 212 7.12 16.84 -1.26
CA ALA A 212 6.05 17.74 -0.82
C ALA A 212 4.93 17.84 -1.88
N GLY A 213 5.29 18.00 -3.15
CA GLY A 213 4.34 17.99 -4.26
C GLY A 213 3.57 16.67 -4.38
N SER A 214 4.27 15.54 -4.26
CA SER A 214 3.64 14.21 -4.26
C SER A 214 2.69 14.03 -3.08
N PHE A 215 3.04 14.52 -1.91
CA PHE A 215 2.19 14.45 -0.71
C PHE A 215 0.90 15.27 -0.89
N ALA A 216 1.02 16.53 -1.32
CA ALA A 216 -0.12 17.40 -1.60
C ALA A 216 -1.04 16.79 -2.69
N GLY A 217 -0.46 16.29 -3.79
CA GLY A 217 -1.21 15.65 -4.86
C GLY A 217 -1.94 14.39 -4.41
N ARG A 218 -1.34 13.59 -3.50
CA ARG A 218 -1.99 12.38 -2.95
C ARG A 218 -3.14 12.68 -2.02
N ILE A 219 -3.08 13.77 -1.26
CA ILE A 219 -4.22 14.21 -0.43
C ILE A 219 -5.41 14.54 -1.35
N GLY A 220 -5.18 15.35 -2.39
CA GLY A 220 -6.25 15.73 -3.33
C GLY A 220 -6.81 14.55 -4.11
N SER A 221 -5.96 13.77 -4.77
CA SER A 221 -6.38 12.64 -5.60
C SER A 221 -6.93 11.45 -4.80
N GLY A 222 -6.52 11.27 -3.54
CA GLY A 222 -7.01 10.17 -2.70
C GLY A 222 -8.43 10.38 -2.16
N MET A 223 -8.89 11.63 -2.07
CA MET A 223 -10.24 11.93 -1.58
C MET A 223 -11.33 11.57 -2.59
N LEU A 224 -11.11 11.82 -3.86
CA LEU A 224 -12.12 11.64 -4.91
C LEU A 224 -12.63 10.20 -5.04
N PRO A 225 -11.78 9.16 -5.15
CA PRO A 225 -12.22 7.77 -5.26
C PRO A 225 -13.00 7.28 -4.05
N PHE A 226 -12.83 7.90 -2.89
CA PHE A 226 -13.55 7.56 -1.66
C PHE A 226 -14.87 8.34 -1.53
N MET A 227 -14.82 9.65 -1.71
CA MET A 227 -15.98 10.53 -1.50
C MET A 227 -17.06 10.34 -2.57
N THR A 228 -16.66 10.10 -3.82
CA THR A 228 -17.61 10.01 -4.93
C THR A 228 -18.55 8.81 -4.81
N PRO A 229 -18.10 7.56 -4.55
CA PRO A 229 -19.03 6.43 -4.34
C PRO A 229 -19.95 6.65 -3.16
N VAL A 230 -19.44 7.23 -2.07
CA VAL A 230 -20.25 7.53 -0.88
C VAL A 230 -21.35 8.53 -1.22
N PHE A 231 -21.02 9.60 -1.93
CA PHE A 231 -22.00 10.61 -2.37
C PHE A 231 -23.04 10.03 -3.32
N LEU A 232 -22.63 9.21 -4.30
CA LEU A 232 -23.53 8.58 -5.25
C LEU A 232 -24.49 7.60 -4.58
N GLN A 233 -23.99 6.77 -3.67
CA GLN A 233 -24.81 5.74 -3.02
C GLN A 233 -25.68 6.30 -1.88
N ILE A 234 -25.10 7.11 -0.99
CA ILE A 234 -25.80 7.63 0.19
C ILE A 234 -26.54 8.94 -0.14
N GLY A 235 -25.93 9.83 -0.92
CA GLY A 235 -26.51 11.14 -1.24
C GLY A 235 -27.57 11.08 -2.33
N LEU A 236 -27.36 10.28 -3.37
CA LEU A 236 -28.23 10.18 -4.54
C LEU A 236 -29.00 8.86 -4.63
N GLY A 237 -28.73 7.88 -3.76
CA GLY A 237 -29.45 6.59 -3.72
C GLY A 237 -29.16 5.63 -4.87
N PHE A 238 -28.04 5.82 -5.59
CA PHE A 238 -27.68 4.90 -6.67
C PHE A 238 -27.27 3.52 -6.14
N SER A 239 -27.54 2.46 -6.91
CA SER A 239 -27.02 1.14 -6.60
C SER A 239 -25.48 1.10 -6.67
N PRO A 240 -24.82 0.18 -5.94
CA PRO A 240 -23.35 0.04 -5.99
C PRO A 240 -22.81 -0.10 -7.42
N PHE A 241 -23.52 -0.83 -8.28
CA PHE A 241 -23.15 -1.02 -9.68
C PHE A 241 -23.25 0.28 -10.50
N HIS A 242 -24.35 1.01 -10.39
CA HIS A 242 -24.53 2.29 -11.09
C HIS A 242 -23.53 3.35 -10.60
N ALA A 243 -23.30 3.41 -9.30
CA ALA A 243 -22.28 4.29 -8.73
C ALA A 243 -20.87 3.96 -9.29
N GLY A 244 -20.54 2.66 -9.42
CA GLY A 244 -19.30 2.20 -10.02
C GLY A 244 -19.17 2.60 -11.50
N LEU A 245 -20.23 2.42 -12.30
CA LEU A 245 -20.23 2.84 -13.71
C LEU A 245 -20.02 4.35 -13.87
N MET A 246 -20.64 5.16 -13.00
CA MET A 246 -20.47 6.62 -13.03
C MET A 246 -19.05 7.08 -12.68
N MET A 247 -18.24 6.23 -12.04
CA MET A 247 -16.85 6.55 -11.74
C MET A 247 -15.89 6.32 -12.91
N ILE A 248 -16.29 5.55 -13.94
CA ILE A 248 -15.42 5.25 -15.08
C ILE A 248 -14.89 6.52 -15.77
N PRO A 249 -15.68 7.60 -16.01
CA PRO A 249 -15.15 8.81 -16.64
C PRO A 249 -14.23 9.65 -15.75
N MET A 250 -14.08 9.34 -14.46
CA MET A 250 -13.26 10.13 -13.52
C MET A 250 -11.75 9.82 -13.62
N VAL A 251 -11.36 8.77 -14.30
CA VAL A 251 -9.97 8.30 -14.42
C VAL A 251 -9.43 8.58 -15.83
#